data_dac18e6e83c3bdb92067caf0dcb9bc6d
#
_entry.id   dac18e6e83c3bdb92067caf0dcb9bc6d
#
_cell.length_a   1.000
_cell.length_b   1.000
_cell.length_c   1.000
_cell.angle_alpha   90.00
_cell.angle_beta   90.00
_cell.angle_gamma   90.00
#
_symmetry.space_group_name_H-M   'P 1'
#
loop_
_entity.id
_entity.type
_entity.pdbx_description
1 polymer ?
#
loop_
_entity_poly.entity_id
_entity_poly.type
_entity_poly.pdbx_seq_one_letter_code
_entity_poly.pdbx_strand_id
1 'polypeptide(L)'
;ENIVKDTPMVHDMRADAVFDNPTGRYVHLTLGGFKHRIYFEEAGEGIPLLLQHTAGCHSSQWRHLFEFPEITERFRLIAYDLPCHGKSVPPVGVEWWDEQYLLKGEFLRSIPVKLSETLGLVDPVFMGCSVGGLLALDLAHKHSDVFRAVISVEGALKIEGKLSDFGELYHPQVNNEYKA
;
A
#
# COMPACT_ATOMS: atom_id res chain seq x y z
N GLU A 1 47.70 -23.53 -36.85
CA GLU A 1 47.30 -23.85 -35.47
C GLU A 1 46.12 -22.96 -35.08
N ASN A 2 44.90 -23.54 -35.16
CA ASN A 2 43.68 -22.89 -34.70
C ASN A 2 43.52 -23.13 -33.21
N ILE A 3 43.81 -22.12 -32.41
CA ILE A 3 43.48 -22.10 -30.98
C ILE A 3 42.01 -21.77 -30.91
N VAL A 4 41.15 -22.78 -30.85
CA VAL A 4 39.79 -22.63 -30.40
C VAL A 4 39.87 -22.31 -28.89
N LYS A 5 39.70 -21.05 -28.55
CA LYS A 5 39.52 -20.66 -27.14
C LYS A 5 38.19 -21.25 -26.68
N ASP A 6 38.25 -22.20 -25.77
CA ASP A 6 37.10 -22.65 -24.99
C ASP A 6 36.47 -21.43 -24.31
N THR A 7 35.40 -20.95 -24.89
CA THR A 7 34.53 -20.00 -24.21
C THR A 7 33.91 -20.76 -23.06
N PRO A 8 34.14 -20.36 -21.79
CA PRO A 8 33.48 -21.03 -20.69
C PRO A 8 31.96 -20.97 -20.92
N MET A 9 31.32 -22.14 -20.90
CA MET A 9 29.88 -22.21 -20.94
C MET A 9 29.35 -21.32 -19.79
N VAL A 10 28.64 -20.26 -20.17
CA VAL A 10 27.90 -19.47 -19.21
C VAL A 10 26.89 -20.45 -18.60
N HIS A 11 27.17 -20.93 -17.41
CA HIS A 11 26.22 -21.70 -16.65
C HIS A 11 24.93 -20.87 -16.61
N ASP A 12 23.82 -21.42 -17.10
CA ASP A 12 22.54 -20.75 -17.04
C ASP A 12 22.15 -20.65 -15.56
N MET A 13 22.59 -19.56 -14.92
CA MET A 13 22.32 -19.28 -13.51
C MET A 13 20.82 -19.08 -13.24
N ARG A 14 19.98 -19.14 -14.28
CA ARG A 14 18.52 -19.04 -14.13
C ARG A 14 17.89 -20.35 -13.67
N ALA A 15 18.59 -21.49 -13.83
CA ALA A 15 18.07 -22.80 -13.45
C ALA A 15 17.81 -22.93 -11.94
N ASP A 16 18.52 -22.14 -11.12
CA ASP A 16 18.40 -22.17 -9.65
C ASP A 16 17.70 -20.91 -9.10
N ALA A 17 17.20 -20.02 -9.96
CA ALA A 17 16.50 -18.82 -9.53
C ALA A 17 15.07 -19.15 -9.12
N VAL A 18 14.71 -18.79 -7.89
CA VAL A 18 13.36 -18.87 -7.36
C VAL A 18 12.79 -17.45 -7.33
N PHE A 19 11.59 -17.29 -7.88
CA PHE A 19 10.88 -16.02 -7.86
C PHE A 19 9.85 -16.04 -6.74
N ASP A 20 9.74 -14.92 -6.02
CA ASP A 20 8.67 -14.71 -5.06
C ASP A 20 7.31 -14.64 -5.76
N ASN A 21 6.26 -15.09 -5.06
CA ASN A 21 4.89 -15.06 -5.59
C ASN A 21 4.34 -13.65 -5.86
N PRO A 22 4.62 -12.62 -5.03
CA PRO A 22 4.04 -11.30 -5.24
C PRO A 22 4.51 -10.64 -6.53
N THR A 23 3.55 -10.09 -7.27
CA THR A 23 3.82 -9.26 -8.46
C THR A 23 3.54 -7.79 -8.16
N GLY A 24 4.57 -6.94 -8.32
CA GLY A 24 4.44 -5.49 -8.15
C GLY A 24 3.91 -4.82 -9.41
N ARG A 25 2.93 -3.91 -9.26
CA ARG A 25 2.31 -3.16 -10.35
C ARG A 25 2.07 -1.71 -9.98
N TYR A 26 1.72 -0.91 -10.98
CA TYR A 26 1.26 0.45 -10.81
C TYR A 26 -0.12 0.64 -11.43
N VAL A 27 -0.96 1.40 -10.75
CA VAL A 27 -2.25 1.85 -11.25
C VAL A 27 -2.34 3.37 -11.16
N HIS A 28 -3.02 4.00 -12.11
CA HIS A 28 -3.28 5.43 -12.09
C HIS A 28 -4.69 5.69 -11.59
N LEU A 29 -4.80 6.40 -10.46
CA LEU A 29 -6.05 6.80 -9.85
C LEU A 29 -6.20 8.32 -9.90
N THR A 30 -7.40 8.82 -10.17
CA THR A 30 -7.71 10.24 -9.97
C THR A 30 -8.26 10.42 -8.56
N LEU A 31 -7.48 11.08 -7.70
CA LEU A 31 -7.78 11.32 -6.29
C LEU A 31 -7.67 12.82 -6.01
N GLY A 32 -8.71 13.42 -5.43
CA GLY A 32 -8.73 14.86 -5.14
C GLY A 32 -8.51 15.75 -6.36
N GLY A 33 -8.87 15.30 -7.57
CA GLY A 33 -8.67 16.03 -8.82
C GLY A 33 -7.30 15.82 -9.49
N PHE A 34 -6.37 15.13 -8.87
CA PHE A 34 -5.03 14.87 -9.39
C PHE A 34 -4.83 13.40 -9.75
N LYS A 35 -3.99 13.16 -10.77
CA LYS A 35 -3.62 11.81 -11.18
C LYS A 35 -2.48 11.29 -10.33
N HIS A 36 -2.76 10.29 -9.52
CA HIS A 36 -1.79 9.59 -8.67
C HIS A 36 -1.37 8.27 -9.32
N ARG A 37 -0.08 7.96 -9.26
CA ARG A 37 0.48 6.67 -9.65
C ARG A 37 0.69 5.85 -8.38
N ILE A 38 -0.21 4.91 -8.12
CA ILE A 38 -0.21 4.07 -6.93
C ILE A 38 0.47 2.75 -7.23
N TYR A 39 1.43 2.39 -6.39
CA TYR A 39 2.06 1.08 -6.41
C TYR A 39 1.28 0.10 -5.55
N PHE A 40 1.20 -1.15 -5.98
CA PHE A 40 0.69 -2.26 -5.18
C PHE A 40 1.41 -3.55 -5.54
N GLU A 41 1.42 -4.49 -4.60
CA GLU A 41 1.87 -5.86 -4.76
C GLU A 41 0.67 -6.78 -4.61
N GLU A 42 0.57 -7.80 -5.47
CA GLU A 42 -0.52 -8.77 -5.40
C GLU A 42 -0.02 -10.20 -5.54
N ALA A 43 -0.64 -11.11 -4.82
CA ALA A 43 -0.51 -12.55 -4.98
C ALA A 43 -1.73 -13.28 -4.41
N GLY A 44 -1.86 -14.54 -4.77
CA GLY A 44 -2.96 -15.40 -4.32
C GLY A 44 -4.23 -15.26 -5.14
N GLU A 45 -5.22 -16.05 -4.77
CA GLU A 45 -6.51 -16.16 -5.45
C GLU A 45 -7.66 -16.13 -4.45
N GLY A 46 -8.90 -15.92 -4.91
CA GLY A 46 -10.08 -15.95 -4.06
C GLY A 46 -10.57 -14.59 -3.62
N ILE A 47 -10.90 -14.44 -2.33
CA ILE A 47 -11.51 -13.22 -1.79
C ILE A 47 -10.48 -12.08 -1.84
N PRO A 48 -10.78 -10.92 -2.49
CA PRO A 48 -9.86 -9.80 -2.50
C PRO A 48 -9.65 -9.25 -1.08
N LEU A 49 -8.39 -9.10 -0.67
CA LEU A 49 -8.00 -8.52 0.62
C LEU A 49 -7.05 -7.35 0.38
N LEU A 50 -7.58 -6.13 0.54
CA LEU A 50 -6.78 -4.92 0.48
C LEU A 50 -6.06 -4.70 1.80
N LEU A 51 -4.76 -4.45 1.71
CA LEU A 51 -3.86 -4.31 2.85
C LEU A 51 -3.26 -2.91 2.86
N GLN A 52 -3.60 -2.10 3.89
CA GLN A 52 -3.05 -0.78 4.06
C GLN A 52 -2.06 -0.73 5.22
N HIS A 53 -0.88 -0.22 4.93
CA HIS A 53 0.21 -0.02 5.88
C HIS A 53 -0.08 1.09 6.91
N THR A 54 0.70 1.11 7.99
CA THR A 54 0.72 2.19 8.99
C THR A 54 1.36 3.48 8.45
N ALA A 55 1.22 4.58 9.17
CA ALA A 55 1.91 5.83 8.85
C ALA A 55 3.44 5.63 8.78
N GLY A 56 4.08 6.26 7.79
CA GLY A 56 5.53 6.18 7.60
C GLY A 56 6.06 4.82 7.13
N CYS A 57 5.17 3.93 6.66
CA CYS A 57 5.52 2.61 6.13
C CYS A 57 5.08 2.48 4.66
N HIS A 58 5.08 1.28 4.11
CA HIS A 58 4.64 0.95 2.76
C HIS A 58 4.20 -0.52 2.66
N SER A 59 3.80 -0.97 1.47
CA SER A 59 3.24 -2.31 1.20
C SER A 59 4.04 -3.47 1.81
N SER A 60 5.37 -3.36 1.89
CA SER A 60 6.22 -4.42 2.45
C SER A 60 5.98 -4.71 3.94
N GLN A 61 5.18 -3.90 4.65
CA GLN A 61 4.71 -4.23 5.98
C GLN A 61 4.01 -5.60 5.99
N TRP A 62 3.35 -5.93 4.90
CA TRP A 62 2.52 -7.12 4.77
C TRP A 62 3.22 -8.30 4.08
N ARG A 63 4.52 -8.15 3.76
CA ARG A 63 5.28 -9.13 2.97
C ARG A 63 5.13 -10.58 3.45
N HIS A 64 5.13 -10.79 4.77
CA HIS A 64 5.03 -12.14 5.31
C HIS A 64 3.68 -12.81 5.08
N LEU A 65 2.58 -12.05 4.88
CA LEU A 65 1.29 -12.65 4.55
C LEU A 65 1.32 -13.36 3.19
N PHE A 66 2.15 -12.90 2.27
CA PHE A 66 2.32 -13.50 0.95
C PHE A 66 3.08 -14.84 0.99
N GLU A 67 3.75 -15.14 2.10
CA GLU A 67 4.54 -16.35 2.29
C GLU A 67 3.70 -17.52 2.83
N PHE A 68 2.46 -17.27 3.26
CA PHE A 68 1.57 -18.28 3.84
C PHE A 68 0.60 -18.85 2.79
N PRO A 69 0.79 -20.12 2.33
CA PRO A 69 -0.13 -20.74 1.37
C PRO A 69 -1.58 -20.76 1.86
N GLU A 70 -1.80 -20.97 3.16
CA GLU A 70 -3.13 -20.99 3.77
C GLU A 70 -3.90 -19.67 3.60
N ILE A 71 -3.18 -18.57 3.40
CA ILE A 71 -3.73 -17.25 3.15
C ILE A 71 -3.88 -17.03 1.65
N THR A 72 -2.82 -17.26 0.87
CA THR A 72 -2.79 -16.97 -0.58
C THR A 72 -3.68 -17.90 -1.41
N GLU A 73 -4.01 -19.09 -0.90
CA GLU A 73 -5.00 -20.00 -1.52
C GLU A 73 -6.46 -19.56 -1.33
N ARG A 74 -6.72 -18.65 -0.38
CA ARG A 74 -8.08 -18.20 -0.03
C ARG A 74 -8.32 -16.72 -0.33
N PHE A 75 -7.25 -15.94 -0.34
CA PHE A 75 -7.31 -14.50 -0.53
C PHE A 75 -6.38 -14.06 -1.66
N ARG A 76 -6.91 -13.24 -2.54
CA ARG A 76 -6.10 -12.41 -3.42
C ARG A 76 -5.64 -11.19 -2.60
N LEU A 77 -4.41 -11.25 -2.12
CA LEU A 77 -3.80 -10.18 -1.34
C LEU A 77 -3.39 -9.03 -2.24
N ILE A 78 -3.70 -7.80 -1.84
CA ILE A 78 -3.37 -6.57 -2.57
C ILE A 78 -2.84 -5.55 -1.55
N ALA A 79 -1.51 -5.48 -1.39
CA ALA A 79 -0.85 -4.53 -0.51
C ALA A 79 -0.43 -3.30 -1.30
N TYR A 80 -0.97 -2.14 -1.00
CA TYR A 80 -0.72 -0.91 -1.74
C TYR A 80 0.02 0.14 -0.92
N ASP A 81 0.76 1.01 -1.61
CA ASP A 81 1.43 2.16 -1.02
C ASP A 81 0.50 3.37 -1.11
N LEU A 82 0.27 4.05 0.01
CA LEU A 82 -0.43 5.34 0.03
C LEU A 82 0.30 6.37 -0.86
N PRO A 83 -0.39 7.39 -1.38
CA PRO A 83 0.27 8.51 -2.05
C PRO A 83 1.46 9.04 -1.25
N CYS A 84 2.56 9.33 -1.91
CA CYS A 84 3.81 9.82 -1.31
C CYS A 84 4.50 8.83 -0.34
N HIS A 85 4.10 7.55 -0.34
CA HIS A 85 4.76 6.48 0.43
C HIS A 85 5.36 5.44 -0.50
N GLY A 86 6.43 4.78 -0.04
CA GLY A 86 7.06 3.68 -0.76
C GLY A 86 7.37 4.01 -2.22
N LYS A 87 6.76 3.26 -3.13
CA LYS A 87 6.90 3.43 -4.58
C LYS A 87 5.77 4.30 -5.20
N SER A 88 4.79 4.76 -4.41
CA SER A 88 3.75 5.69 -4.84
C SER A 88 4.26 7.13 -4.77
N VAL A 89 4.89 7.57 -5.85
CA VAL A 89 5.46 8.92 -5.93
C VAL A 89 4.38 10.00 -5.92
N PRO A 90 4.72 11.25 -5.53
CA PRO A 90 3.79 12.38 -5.60
C PRO A 90 3.20 12.59 -7.00
N PRO A 91 2.00 13.17 -7.13
CA PRO A 91 1.37 13.40 -8.42
C PRO A 91 2.20 14.36 -9.28
N VAL A 92 2.24 14.08 -10.58
CA VAL A 92 2.97 14.91 -11.55
C VAL A 92 2.27 16.25 -11.75
N GLY A 93 3.02 17.33 -11.79
CA GLY A 93 2.51 18.69 -12.01
C GLY A 93 1.91 19.35 -10.77
N VAL A 94 2.15 18.79 -9.61
CA VAL A 94 1.79 19.38 -8.31
C VAL A 94 3.06 19.76 -7.56
N GLU A 95 3.12 21.00 -7.10
CA GLU A 95 4.21 21.48 -6.22
C GLU A 95 3.95 21.00 -4.78
N TRP A 96 3.96 19.67 -4.63
CA TRP A 96 3.58 19.00 -3.38
C TRP A 96 4.46 19.41 -2.18
N TRP A 97 5.65 19.93 -2.41
CA TRP A 97 6.55 20.43 -1.36
C TRP A 97 6.10 21.75 -0.75
N ASP A 98 5.23 22.52 -1.44
CA ASP A 98 4.67 23.77 -0.95
C ASP A 98 3.36 23.56 -0.20
N GLU A 99 2.80 22.34 -0.24
CA GLU A 99 1.55 22.01 0.41
C GLU A 99 1.78 21.13 1.64
N GLN A 100 0.94 21.32 2.64
CA GLN A 100 0.92 20.42 3.79
C GLN A 100 0.34 19.06 3.36
N TYR A 101 1.07 17.97 3.62
CA TYR A 101 0.57 16.62 3.38
C TYR A 101 -0.53 16.28 4.39
N LEU A 102 -1.78 16.37 3.97
CA LEU A 102 -2.95 16.09 4.78
C LEU A 102 -3.70 14.89 4.21
N LEU A 103 -3.67 13.78 4.92
CA LEU A 103 -4.58 12.65 4.67
C LEU A 103 -5.96 12.96 5.29
N LYS A 104 -6.72 13.86 4.65
CA LYS A 104 -8.12 14.13 5.08
C LYS A 104 -8.94 12.86 4.96
N GLY A 105 -9.88 12.67 5.86
CA GLY A 105 -10.66 11.44 5.94
C GLY A 105 -11.34 11.06 4.62
N GLU A 106 -11.92 12.01 3.90
CA GLU A 106 -12.52 11.79 2.58
C GLU A 106 -11.49 11.34 1.53
N PHE A 107 -10.35 12.02 1.45
CA PHE A 107 -9.26 11.63 0.54
C PHE A 107 -8.75 10.24 0.88
N LEU A 108 -8.49 9.97 2.16
CA LEU A 108 -7.97 8.67 2.60
C LEU A 108 -8.94 7.52 2.28
N ARG A 109 -10.26 7.71 2.52
CA ARG A 109 -11.30 6.73 2.16
C ARG A 109 -11.38 6.49 0.66
N SER A 110 -11.19 7.54 -0.15
CA SER A 110 -11.30 7.42 -1.62
C SER A 110 -10.26 6.49 -2.23
N ILE A 111 -9.10 6.30 -1.58
CA ILE A 111 -8.01 5.49 -2.11
C ILE A 111 -8.41 4.01 -2.24
N PRO A 112 -8.77 3.28 -1.18
CA PRO A 112 -9.16 1.87 -1.28
C PRO A 112 -10.46 1.68 -2.07
N VAL A 113 -11.39 2.63 -2.04
CA VAL A 113 -12.62 2.58 -2.84
C VAL A 113 -12.27 2.65 -4.32
N LYS A 114 -11.51 3.66 -4.76
CA LYS A 114 -11.09 3.81 -6.15
C LYS A 114 -10.18 2.68 -6.63
N LEU A 115 -9.34 2.16 -5.75
CA LEU A 115 -8.51 0.99 -6.06
C LEU A 115 -9.38 -0.24 -6.30
N SER A 116 -10.38 -0.48 -5.45
CA SER A 116 -11.35 -1.58 -5.60
C SER A 116 -12.12 -1.49 -6.93
N GLU A 117 -12.66 -0.29 -7.24
CA GLU A 117 -13.35 -0.04 -8.50
C GLU A 117 -12.44 -0.30 -9.72
N THR A 118 -11.22 0.24 -9.70
CA THR A 118 -10.30 0.16 -10.83
C THR A 118 -9.77 -1.24 -11.07
N LEU A 119 -9.56 -2.02 -10.02
CA LEU A 119 -9.13 -3.42 -10.10
C LEU A 119 -10.31 -4.40 -10.29
N GLY A 120 -11.55 -3.90 -10.33
CA GLY A 120 -12.76 -4.73 -10.49
C GLY A 120 -12.96 -5.72 -9.34
N LEU A 121 -12.64 -5.31 -8.10
CA LEU A 121 -12.76 -6.18 -6.94
C LEU A 121 -14.22 -6.33 -6.55
N VAL A 122 -14.68 -7.56 -6.37
CA VAL A 122 -16.04 -7.86 -5.92
C VAL A 122 -16.02 -8.18 -4.44
N ASP A 123 -16.81 -7.43 -3.67
CA ASP A 123 -16.95 -7.59 -2.22
C ASP A 123 -15.61 -7.77 -1.47
N PRO A 124 -14.65 -6.83 -1.62
CA PRO A 124 -13.34 -6.98 -1.00
C PRO A 124 -13.42 -6.88 0.52
N VAL A 125 -12.45 -7.51 1.18
CA VAL A 125 -12.12 -7.27 2.59
C VAL A 125 -11.05 -6.17 2.64
N PHE A 126 -11.16 -5.25 3.60
CA PHE A 126 -10.12 -4.27 3.89
C PHE A 126 -9.45 -4.59 5.22
N MET A 127 -8.13 -4.59 5.25
CA MET A 127 -7.33 -4.73 6.47
C MET A 127 -6.31 -3.61 6.54
N GLY A 128 -6.25 -2.92 7.68
CA GLY A 128 -5.30 -1.83 7.88
C GLY A 128 -4.72 -1.81 9.28
N CYS A 129 -3.49 -1.29 9.39
CA CYS A 129 -2.78 -1.17 10.66
C CYS A 129 -2.66 0.31 11.06
N SER A 130 -2.85 0.64 12.35
CA SER A 130 -2.74 1.99 12.91
C SER A 130 -3.61 2.99 12.15
N VAL A 131 -3.05 3.93 11.37
CA VAL A 131 -3.83 4.81 10.49
C VAL A 131 -4.73 4.03 9.54
N GLY A 132 -4.27 2.89 9.02
CA GLY A 132 -5.09 1.96 8.23
C GLY A 132 -6.16 1.27 9.08
N GLY A 133 -5.89 1.02 10.36
CA GLY A 133 -6.86 0.49 11.32
C GLY A 133 -7.96 1.49 11.64
N LEU A 134 -7.64 2.78 11.80
CA LEU A 134 -8.61 3.87 11.92
C LEU A 134 -9.48 3.95 10.66
N LEU A 135 -8.83 3.89 9.48
CA LEU A 135 -9.54 3.91 8.20
C LEU A 135 -10.48 2.71 8.05
N ALA A 136 -10.08 1.51 8.48
CA ALA A 136 -10.93 0.32 8.43
C ALA A 136 -12.28 0.55 9.12
N LEU A 137 -12.27 1.15 10.31
CA LEU A 137 -13.49 1.46 11.06
C LEU A 137 -14.34 2.52 10.35
N ASP A 138 -13.71 3.52 9.75
CA ASP A 138 -14.40 4.57 8.98
C ASP A 138 -15.01 4.03 7.68
N LEU A 139 -14.30 3.11 7.00
CA LEU A 139 -14.81 2.40 5.82
C LEU A 139 -16.01 1.50 6.16
N ALA A 140 -15.98 0.79 7.28
CA ALA A 140 -17.13 0.01 7.75
C ALA A 140 -18.38 0.87 7.94
N HIS A 141 -18.20 2.11 8.37
CA HIS A 141 -19.31 3.04 8.60
C HIS A 141 -19.77 3.73 7.31
N LYS A 142 -18.86 4.13 6.43
CA LYS A 142 -19.15 5.00 5.27
C LYS A 142 -19.25 4.27 3.94
N HIS A 143 -18.67 3.07 3.82
CA HIS A 143 -18.53 2.31 2.59
C HIS A 143 -18.80 0.80 2.81
N SER A 144 -19.83 0.51 3.64
CA SER A 144 -20.30 -0.87 3.87
C SER A 144 -20.93 -1.51 2.62
N ASP A 145 -21.23 -0.72 1.62
CA ASP A 145 -21.68 -1.14 0.29
C ASP A 145 -20.53 -1.60 -0.62
N VAL A 146 -19.29 -1.21 -0.29
CA VAL A 146 -18.09 -1.59 -1.07
C VAL A 146 -17.36 -2.76 -0.40
N PHE A 147 -17.21 -2.73 0.93
CA PHE A 147 -16.42 -3.69 1.67
C PHE A 147 -17.30 -4.67 2.44
N ARG A 148 -17.18 -5.97 2.14
CA ARG A 148 -17.92 -7.03 2.85
C ARG A 148 -17.51 -7.18 4.31
N ALA A 149 -16.26 -6.86 4.63
CA ALA A 149 -15.70 -6.89 5.97
C ALA A 149 -14.49 -5.96 6.08
N VAL A 150 -14.17 -5.55 7.30
CA VAL A 150 -12.97 -4.80 7.62
C VAL A 150 -12.24 -5.44 8.79
N ILE A 151 -10.92 -5.36 8.79
CA ILE A 151 -10.04 -5.82 9.86
C ILE A 151 -9.21 -4.62 10.32
N SER A 152 -9.48 -4.16 11.52
CA SER A 152 -8.78 -3.04 12.16
C SER A 152 -7.68 -3.59 13.06
N VAL A 153 -6.43 -3.40 12.66
CA VAL A 153 -5.25 -3.76 13.46
C VAL A 153 -4.75 -2.48 14.12
N GLU A 154 -4.72 -2.45 15.45
CA GLU A 154 -4.30 -1.28 16.25
C GLU A 154 -5.01 0.02 15.87
N GLY A 155 -6.25 -0.07 15.42
CA GLY A 155 -7.13 1.07 15.17
C GLY A 155 -7.90 1.49 16.43
N ALA A 156 -8.37 2.74 16.45
CA ALA A 156 -9.23 3.25 17.49
C ALA A 156 -10.34 4.12 16.91
N LEU A 157 -11.52 4.13 17.55
CA LEU A 157 -12.61 5.01 17.13
C LEU A 157 -12.33 6.46 17.48
N LYS A 158 -11.59 6.69 18.56
CA LYS A 158 -11.23 8.02 19.06
C LYS A 158 -9.89 7.92 19.78
N ILE A 159 -9.02 8.87 19.50
CA ILE A 159 -7.77 9.05 20.23
C ILE A 159 -7.99 10.25 21.16
N GLU A 160 -8.00 10.00 22.48
CA GLU A 160 -8.08 11.03 23.50
C GLU A 160 -6.73 11.20 24.20
N GLY A 161 -6.38 12.46 24.50
CA GLY A 161 -5.17 12.78 25.26
C GLY A 161 -4.07 13.44 24.45
N LYS A 162 -2.87 13.56 25.05
CA LYS A 162 -1.68 14.05 24.36
C LYS A 162 -1.34 13.13 23.17
N LEU A 163 -1.03 13.73 22.05
CA LEU A 163 -0.35 13.02 20.97
C LEU A 163 0.89 12.33 21.56
N SER A 164 1.15 11.09 21.17
CA SER A 164 2.40 10.43 21.48
C SER A 164 3.56 11.24 20.92
N ASP A 165 4.79 11.02 21.42
CA ASP A 165 6.02 11.65 20.88
C ASP A 165 6.10 11.48 19.36
N PHE A 166 5.60 10.35 18.83
CA PHE A 166 5.48 10.10 17.40
C PHE A 166 4.46 11.04 16.71
N GLY A 167 3.36 11.36 17.36
CA GLY A 167 2.38 12.34 16.87
C GLY A 167 2.93 13.77 16.90
N GLU A 168 3.78 14.10 17.87
CA GLU A 168 4.47 15.39 17.94
C GLU A 168 5.50 15.57 16.82
N LEU A 169 6.17 14.49 16.39
CA LEU A 169 7.08 14.50 15.22
C LEU A 169 6.37 14.88 13.91
N TYR A 170 5.06 14.66 13.82
CA TYR A 170 4.23 15.08 12.68
C TYR A 170 3.57 16.45 12.88
N HIS A 171 3.88 17.14 13.97
CA HIS A 171 3.39 18.50 14.18
C HIS A 171 3.92 19.44 13.07
N PRO A 172 3.09 20.35 12.52
CA PRO A 172 3.47 21.22 11.40
C PRO A 172 4.78 21.99 11.61
N GLN A 173 5.07 22.38 12.86
CA GLN A 173 6.32 23.08 13.18
C GLN A 173 7.56 22.20 13.08
N VAL A 174 7.49 20.93 13.49
CA VAL A 174 8.61 19.99 13.39
C VAL A 174 8.85 19.59 11.91
N ASN A 175 7.78 19.43 11.13
CA ASN A 175 7.91 19.13 9.71
C ASN A 175 8.58 20.22 8.90
N ASN A 176 8.50 21.48 9.31
CA ASN A 176 9.14 22.59 8.62
C ASN A 176 10.65 22.65 8.86
N GLU A 177 11.14 22.14 9.99
CA GLU A 177 12.59 22.10 10.30
C GLU A 177 13.32 20.95 9.57
N TYR A 178 12.62 19.87 9.23
CA TYR A 178 13.21 18.72 8.52
C TYR A 178 13.01 18.75 7.00
N LYS A 179 12.28 19.72 6.45
CA LYS A 179 12.11 19.93 5.01
C LYS A 179 13.12 20.90 4.39
N ALA A 180 14.01 21.46 5.18
CA ALA A 180 15.05 22.39 4.73
C ALA A 180 16.31 21.65 4.27
#